data_e5c7ac3ad992a6fd30f259b5392d2992
#
_entry.id   e5c7ac3ad992a6fd30f259b5392d2992
#
_cell.length_a   1.000
_cell.length_b   1.000
_cell.length_c   1.000
_cell.angle_alpha   90.00
_cell.angle_beta   90.00
_cell.angle_gamma   90.00
#
_symmetry.space_group_name_H-M   'P 1'
#
loop_
_entity.id
_entity.type
_entity.pdbx_description
1 polymer ?
#
loop_
_entity_poly.entity_id
_entity_poly.type
_entity_poly.pdbx_seq_one_letter_code
_entity_poly.pdbx_strand_id
1 'polypeptide(L)'
;MKKLTSYSKRVKYTYVKTTLATLFVSLFFLKGYAAFEKTGENYFHVFLNGNEIGTVGEADRAEQLLQEARRNIASGSDDILFMDADLTMVGEEVLWGTLDNEDSMLAAMERELENSIRETSHRSYTMKVNEYMVNLASVEEVTSLLQAAVDKYDTEDKFSVELTHDAQKEFNVLTTEVVNKQELTAQEEQKAEAIYAGGVQIALNQAGAQAEEQGEKDFGDYDLGLMTMDFAEKVEIVETYLPESMLTPLDQAIEDVIKDQETPGEYEVVSGDTLSEISIKVNIPIDQIIAMNSETLTDENSTIRVGDKLIITVPEPELSVERMEQNYYEEIYDADVIYVDNDSWYTTQTKILQQPSAGFRRVVADVSYLNDREVTRDILKEEVVMEAVPKIVERGTKIPPTYIKPISGGRQSSGFGRRKSPTKGASSYHKGVDWSVPTGTAVFASCGGTVVKAGWGSGYGYCVYINHEDGRQTRYG
;
A
#
# COMPACT_ATOMS: atom_id res chain seq x y z
N MET A 1 -26.41 111.77 -21.94
CA MET A 1 -25.50 110.77 -21.50
C MET A 1 -26.05 109.72 -20.48
N LYS A 2 -26.91 110.05 -19.53
CA LYS A 2 -27.48 109.10 -18.52
C LYS A 2 -28.30 107.93 -19.09
N LYS A 3 -29.01 108.08 -20.26
CA LYS A 3 -29.83 107.02 -20.84
C LYS A 3 -28.98 105.95 -21.55
N LEU A 4 -27.83 106.27 -22.12
CA LEU A 4 -26.91 105.28 -22.76
C LEU A 4 -26.20 104.44 -21.77
N THR A 5 -25.84 104.93 -20.60
CA THR A 5 -25.20 104.13 -19.51
C THR A 5 -26.17 103.16 -18.86
N SER A 6 -27.46 103.51 -18.77
CA SER A 6 -28.51 102.63 -18.27
C SER A 6 -28.80 101.48 -19.25
N TYR A 7 -28.82 101.74 -20.55
CA TYR A 7 -29.01 100.70 -21.59
C TYR A 7 -27.82 99.77 -21.64
N SER A 8 -26.58 100.23 -21.60
CA SER A 8 -25.40 99.41 -21.58
C SER A 8 -25.33 98.53 -20.34
N LYS A 9 -25.72 99.01 -19.16
CA LYS A 9 -25.82 98.22 -17.94
C LYS A 9 -26.89 97.10 -18.03
N ARG A 10 -28.07 97.42 -18.62
CA ARG A 10 -29.10 96.42 -18.84
C ARG A 10 -28.73 95.35 -19.84
N VAL A 11 -28.09 95.72 -20.94
CA VAL A 11 -27.59 94.80 -21.92
C VAL A 11 -26.52 93.88 -21.32
N LYS A 12 -25.59 94.43 -20.59
CA LYS A 12 -24.54 93.57 -19.86
C LYS A 12 -25.18 92.63 -18.84
N TYR A 13 -26.19 93.16 -18.09
CA TYR A 13 -26.88 92.33 -17.08
C TYR A 13 -27.68 91.20 -17.72
N THR A 14 -28.33 91.52 -18.87
CA THR A 14 -29.08 90.52 -19.65
C THR A 14 -28.12 89.47 -20.25
N TYR A 15 -26.95 89.92 -20.77
CA TYR A 15 -25.95 89.03 -21.32
C TYR A 15 -25.43 88.09 -20.22
N VAL A 16 -25.06 88.59 -19.07
CA VAL A 16 -24.61 87.76 -17.92
C VAL A 16 -25.68 86.76 -17.48
N LYS A 17 -27.00 87.26 -17.41
CA LYS A 17 -28.07 86.34 -17.08
C LYS A 17 -28.31 85.24 -18.12
N THR A 18 -28.26 85.58 -19.41
CA THR A 18 -28.41 84.58 -20.48
C THR A 18 -27.26 83.61 -20.53
N THR A 19 -26.03 84.08 -20.33
CA THR A 19 -24.86 83.23 -20.30
C THR A 19 -24.86 82.27 -19.09
N LEU A 20 -25.24 82.77 -17.91
CA LEU A 20 -25.46 81.95 -16.74
C LEU A 20 -26.59 80.94 -16.93
N ALA A 21 -27.69 81.34 -17.52
CA ALA A 21 -28.85 80.48 -17.81
C ALA A 21 -28.49 79.39 -18.86
N THR A 22 -27.75 79.78 -19.95
CA THR A 22 -27.30 78.80 -20.90
C THR A 22 -26.21 77.82 -20.32
N LEU A 23 -25.33 78.30 -19.45
CA LEU A 23 -24.37 77.45 -18.75
C LEU A 23 -25.12 76.49 -17.80
N PHE A 24 -26.13 76.99 -17.10
CA PHE A 24 -26.97 76.19 -16.20
C PHE A 24 -27.77 75.14 -16.97
N VAL A 25 -28.37 75.51 -18.12
CA VAL A 25 -29.05 74.56 -18.99
C VAL A 25 -28.14 73.57 -19.67
N SER A 26 -26.92 73.99 -20.06
CA SER A 26 -25.96 73.06 -20.64
C SER A 26 -25.45 71.99 -19.66
N LEU A 27 -25.47 72.26 -18.34
CA LEU A 27 -25.15 71.26 -17.33
C LEU A 27 -26.17 70.11 -17.30
N PHE A 28 -27.43 70.35 -17.62
CA PHE A 28 -28.49 69.33 -17.70
C PHE A 28 -28.37 68.43 -18.97
N PHE A 29 -27.62 68.84 -19.97
CA PHE A 29 -27.34 68.03 -21.18
C PHE A 29 -26.04 67.29 -21.15
N LEU A 30 -25.27 67.38 -20.05
CA LEU A 30 -24.09 66.56 -19.87
C LEU A 30 -24.54 65.11 -19.62
N LYS A 31 -24.13 64.25 -20.47
CA LYS A 31 -24.47 62.82 -20.40
C LYS A 31 -24.00 62.26 -19.03
N GLY A 32 -24.91 61.66 -18.25
CA GLY A 32 -24.62 61.13 -16.93
C GLY A 32 -24.73 62.13 -15.78
N TYR A 33 -25.06 63.45 -16.04
CA TYR A 33 -25.23 64.42 -14.96
C TYR A 33 -26.63 64.28 -14.34
N ALA A 34 -26.68 63.94 -13.08
CA ALA A 34 -27.91 63.72 -12.33
C ALA A 34 -28.03 64.71 -11.15
N ALA A 35 -29.28 65.02 -10.73
CA ALA A 35 -29.56 65.74 -9.48
C ALA A 35 -29.82 64.72 -8.39
N PHE A 36 -29.19 64.89 -7.24
CA PHE A 36 -29.32 64.02 -6.08
C PHE A 36 -30.25 64.65 -5.04
N GLU A 37 -31.03 63.81 -4.39
CA GLU A 37 -31.85 64.23 -3.24
C GLU A 37 -30.99 64.44 -2.00
N LYS A 38 -31.31 65.38 -1.17
CA LYS A 38 -30.57 65.72 0.04
C LYS A 38 -30.96 64.80 1.19
N THR A 39 -30.39 63.59 1.17
CA THR A 39 -30.71 62.49 2.11
C THR A 39 -29.52 62.11 3.01
N GLY A 40 -28.46 62.93 3.05
CA GLY A 40 -27.18 62.63 3.66
C GLY A 40 -26.15 62.32 2.58
N GLU A 41 -25.23 61.38 2.86
CA GLU A 41 -24.25 60.91 1.86
C GLU A 41 -24.98 60.24 0.69
N ASN A 42 -24.88 60.83 -0.49
CA ASN A 42 -25.63 60.43 -1.68
C ASN A 42 -24.74 60.30 -2.94
N TYR A 43 -23.42 60.39 -2.73
CA TYR A 43 -22.40 60.26 -3.78
C TYR A 43 -21.17 59.60 -3.18
N PHE A 44 -20.76 58.47 -3.71
CA PHE A 44 -19.68 57.67 -3.16
C PHE A 44 -18.57 57.47 -4.18
N HIS A 45 -17.35 57.85 -3.82
CA HIS A 45 -16.15 57.46 -4.50
C HIS A 45 -15.76 56.04 -4.06
N VAL A 46 -15.67 55.13 -5.01
CA VAL A 46 -15.39 53.71 -4.79
C VAL A 46 -13.92 53.43 -5.08
N PHE A 47 -13.27 52.81 -4.12
CA PHE A 47 -11.89 52.38 -4.21
C PHE A 47 -11.82 50.87 -3.98
N LEU A 48 -11.05 50.18 -4.81
CA LEU A 48 -10.76 48.76 -4.64
C LEU A 48 -9.24 48.60 -4.53
N ASN A 49 -8.78 47.97 -3.45
CA ASN A 49 -7.35 47.81 -3.14
C ASN A 49 -6.57 49.12 -3.12
N GLY A 50 -7.28 50.24 -2.79
CA GLY A 50 -6.69 51.58 -2.74
C GLY A 50 -6.71 52.31 -4.09
N ASN A 51 -7.13 51.72 -5.20
CA ASN A 51 -7.27 52.31 -6.50
C ASN A 51 -8.69 52.82 -6.72
N GLU A 52 -8.86 54.07 -7.22
CA GLU A 52 -10.17 54.63 -7.51
C GLU A 52 -10.77 53.90 -8.73
N ILE A 53 -11.98 53.35 -8.55
CA ILE A 53 -12.73 52.62 -9.57
C ILE A 53 -13.77 53.53 -10.27
N GLY A 54 -14.39 54.39 -9.50
CA GLY A 54 -15.38 55.30 -10.00
C GLY A 54 -16.34 55.76 -8.92
N THR A 55 -17.51 56.25 -9.33
CA THR A 55 -18.50 56.89 -8.46
C THR A 55 -19.87 56.27 -8.60
N VAL A 56 -20.57 56.03 -7.45
CA VAL A 56 -21.91 55.50 -7.39
C VAL A 56 -22.84 56.41 -6.51
N GLY A 57 -24.14 56.32 -6.73
CA GLY A 57 -25.12 57.06 -5.94
C GLY A 57 -25.51 56.38 -4.63
N GLU A 58 -25.31 55.09 -4.52
CA GLU A 58 -25.67 54.29 -3.35
C GLU A 58 -24.52 53.35 -3.02
N ALA A 59 -24.15 53.23 -1.74
CA ALA A 59 -23.05 52.35 -1.30
C ALA A 59 -23.29 50.88 -1.64
N ASP A 60 -24.52 50.38 -1.45
CA ASP A 60 -24.92 49.01 -1.73
C ASP A 60 -24.64 48.60 -3.21
N ARG A 61 -24.68 49.59 -4.13
CA ARG A 61 -24.43 49.35 -5.54
C ARG A 61 -22.96 49.00 -5.83
N ALA A 62 -22.05 49.62 -5.11
CA ALA A 62 -20.61 49.27 -5.23
C ALA A 62 -20.32 47.82 -4.75
N GLU A 63 -20.98 47.39 -3.67
CA GLU A 63 -20.88 46.01 -3.20
C GLU A 63 -21.45 45.01 -4.21
N GLN A 64 -22.62 45.35 -4.82
CA GLN A 64 -23.21 44.50 -5.86
C GLN A 64 -22.29 44.37 -7.10
N LEU A 65 -21.71 45.48 -7.54
CA LEU A 65 -20.74 45.47 -8.66
C LEU A 65 -19.51 44.61 -8.34
N LEU A 66 -18.98 44.67 -7.12
CA LEU A 66 -17.90 43.86 -6.68
C LEU A 66 -18.26 42.35 -6.69
N GLN A 67 -19.48 42.01 -6.22
CA GLN A 67 -19.97 40.63 -6.27
C GLN A 67 -20.15 40.13 -7.70
N GLU A 68 -20.58 41.00 -8.61
CA GLU A 68 -20.75 40.72 -10.02
C GLU A 68 -19.39 40.50 -10.70
N ALA A 69 -18.40 41.36 -10.44
CA ALA A 69 -17.02 41.20 -10.91
C ALA A 69 -16.40 39.90 -10.46
N ARG A 70 -16.52 39.57 -9.18
CA ARG A 70 -16.04 38.25 -8.65
C ARG A 70 -16.71 37.07 -9.32
N ARG A 71 -18.04 37.15 -9.56
CA ARG A 71 -18.77 36.08 -10.23
C ARG A 71 -18.33 35.91 -11.68
N ASN A 72 -18.10 37.02 -12.39
CA ASN A 72 -17.66 37.00 -13.79
C ASN A 72 -16.27 36.34 -13.90
N ILE A 73 -15.32 36.72 -13.05
CA ILE A 73 -13.99 36.12 -13.01
C ILE A 73 -14.08 34.61 -12.68
N ALA A 74 -14.86 34.27 -11.63
CA ALA A 74 -15.03 32.88 -11.21
C ALA A 74 -15.71 32.00 -12.27
N SER A 75 -16.64 32.57 -13.06
CA SER A 75 -17.32 31.82 -14.13
C SER A 75 -16.44 31.55 -15.35
N GLY A 76 -15.36 32.28 -15.49
CA GLY A 76 -14.38 32.13 -16.58
C GLY A 76 -13.23 31.16 -16.28
N SER A 77 -13.19 30.57 -15.10
CA SER A 77 -12.12 29.67 -14.68
C SER A 77 -12.70 28.47 -13.92
N ASP A 78 -12.13 27.29 -14.17
CA ASP A 78 -12.40 26.08 -13.36
C ASP A 78 -11.54 26.05 -12.08
N ASP A 79 -10.63 27.02 -11.91
CA ASP A 79 -9.70 27.14 -10.80
C ASP A 79 -10.27 27.99 -9.65
N ILE A 80 -9.76 27.76 -8.44
CA ILE A 80 -10.05 28.61 -7.28
C ILE A 80 -9.01 29.72 -7.21
N LEU A 81 -9.50 30.96 -7.35
CA LEU A 81 -8.65 32.15 -7.34
C LEU A 81 -8.73 32.86 -5.99
N PHE A 82 -7.59 33.03 -5.33
CA PHE A 82 -7.46 33.83 -4.11
C PHE A 82 -7.00 35.24 -4.46
N MET A 83 -7.90 36.24 -4.32
CA MET A 83 -7.64 37.61 -4.70
C MET A 83 -7.96 38.56 -3.55
N ASP A 84 -7.17 39.63 -3.44
CA ASP A 84 -7.47 40.73 -2.52
C ASP A 84 -8.61 41.59 -3.07
N ALA A 85 -9.55 41.92 -2.20
CA ALA A 85 -10.66 42.75 -2.55
C ALA A 85 -11.08 43.64 -1.37
N ASP A 86 -10.23 44.63 -1.07
CA ASP A 86 -10.51 45.66 -0.05
C ASP A 86 -11.28 46.77 -0.70
N LEU A 87 -12.61 46.75 -0.51
CA LEU A 87 -13.54 47.79 -1.03
C LEU A 87 -13.68 48.88 0.02
N THR A 88 -13.27 50.08 -0.32
CA THR A 88 -13.49 51.27 0.50
C THR A 88 -14.27 52.32 -0.24
N MET A 89 -15.12 53.05 0.47
CA MET A 89 -15.99 54.07 -0.09
C MET A 89 -15.83 55.34 0.71
N VAL A 90 -15.79 56.48 0.00
CA VAL A 90 -15.82 57.82 0.59
C VAL A 90 -17.08 58.49 0.15
N GLY A 91 -18.00 58.69 1.11
CA GLY A 91 -19.30 59.31 0.84
C GLY A 91 -19.25 60.85 0.95
N GLU A 92 -19.92 61.50 0.05
CA GLU A 92 -20.14 62.96 0.05
C GLU A 92 -21.63 63.28 -0.14
N GLU A 93 -22.06 64.43 0.38
CA GLU A 93 -23.37 64.97 0.08
C GLU A 93 -23.28 65.98 -1.04
N VAL A 94 -23.78 65.62 -2.24
CA VAL A 94 -23.77 66.49 -3.41
C VAL A 94 -25.19 66.79 -3.87
N LEU A 95 -25.38 67.95 -4.51
CA LEU A 95 -26.68 68.33 -5.13
C LEU A 95 -26.73 67.93 -6.60
N TRP A 96 -25.61 67.92 -7.27
CA TRP A 96 -25.45 67.53 -8.66
C TRP A 96 -24.08 66.95 -8.91
N GLY A 97 -24.00 65.90 -9.68
CA GLY A 97 -22.76 65.24 -10.04
C GLY A 97 -22.95 64.38 -11.29
N THR A 98 -21.87 63.77 -11.74
CA THR A 98 -21.89 62.73 -12.78
C THR A 98 -21.52 61.44 -12.13
N LEU A 99 -22.32 60.42 -12.33
CA LEU A 99 -21.99 59.07 -11.97
C LEU A 99 -21.27 58.39 -13.12
N ASP A 100 -20.30 57.52 -12.77
CA ASP A 100 -19.62 56.72 -13.76
C ASP A 100 -20.52 55.65 -14.32
N ASN A 101 -20.21 55.16 -15.51
CA ASN A 101 -20.96 54.08 -16.14
C ASN A 101 -20.65 52.77 -15.38
N GLU A 102 -21.70 52.07 -14.96
CA GLU A 102 -21.57 50.80 -14.21
C GLU A 102 -20.77 49.72 -14.96
N ASP A 103 -20.97 49.61 -16.29
CA ASP A 103 -20.21 48.66 -17.09
C ASP A 103 -18.70 48.96 -17.10
N SER A 104 -18.34 50.26 -17.10
CA SER A 104 -16.92 50.65 -17.04
C SER A 104 -16.32 50.43 -15.66
N MET A 105 -17.11 50.66 -14.61
CA MET A 105 -16.71 50.34 -13.23
C MET A 105 -16.55 48.84 -13.01
N LEU A 106 -17.49 48.02 -13.50
CA LEU A 106 -17.44 46.57 -13.46
C LEU A 106 -16.14 46.06 -14.12
N ALA A 107 -15.85 46.53 -15.35
CA ALA A 107 -14.63 46.17 -16.05
C ALA A 107 -13.33 46.66 -15.35
N ALA A 108 -13.41 47.80 -14.62
CA ALA A 108 -12.29 48.28 -13.82
C ALA A 108 -12.11 47.43 -12.56
N MET A 109 -13.17 47.03 -11.89
CA MET A 109 -13.13 46.10 -10.74
C MET A 109 -12.61 44.73 -11.16
N GLU A 110 -13.07 44.17 -12.28
CA GLU A 110 -12.55 42.88 -12.81
C GLU A 110 -11.06 42.96 -13.04
N ARG A 111 -10.56 43.99 -13.71
CA ARG A 111 -9.14 44.17 -13.97
C ARG A 111 -8.32 44.33 -12.68
N GLU A 112 -8.85 45.08 -11.69
CA GLU A 112 -8.16 45.25 -10.40
C GLU A 112 -8.11 43.94 -9.62
N LEU A 113 -9.17 43.16 -9.61
CA LEU A 113 -9.23 41.86 -9.00
C LEU A 113 -8.28 40.86 -9.66
N GLU A 114 -8.24 40.83 -11.02
CA GLU A 114 -7.28 40.00 -11.76
C GLU A 114 -5.83 40.33 -11.42
N ASN A 115 -5.49 41.62 -11.29
CA ASN A 115 -4.15 42.07 -10.90
C ASN A 115 -3.81 41.78 -9.42
N SER A 116 -4.82 41.52 -8.60
CA SER A 116 -4.67 41.25 -7.15
C SER A 116 -4.70 39.76 -6.80
N ILE A 117 -4.70 38.88 -7.79
CA ILE A 117 -4.63 37.42 -7.57
C ILE A 117 -3.29 37.10 -6.89
N ARG A 118 -3.39 36.53 -5.68
CA ARG A 118 -2.21 36.10 -4.90
C ARG A 118 -1.83 34.67 -5.16
N GLU A 119 -2.83 33.81 -5.32
CA GLU A 119 -2.66 32.38 -5.48
C GLU A 119 -3.77 31.81 -6.34
N THR A 120 -3.42 30.91 -7.23
CA THR A 120 -4.36 30.14 -8.03
C THR A 120 -4.24 28.69 -7.59
N SER A 121 -5.36 28.10 -7.15
CA SER A 121 -5.44 26.68 -6.90
C SER A 121 -6.10 26.01 -8.10
N HIS A 122 -5.30 25.21 -8.80
CA HIS A 122 -5.74 24.48 -9.98
C HIS A 122 -6.52 23.24 -9.60
N ARG A 123 -7.54 22.91 -10.37
CA ARG A 123 -8.21 21.63 -10.26
C ARG A 123 -7.20 20.52 -10.47
N SER A 124 -7.08 19.63 -9.51
CA SER A 124 -6.07 18.58 -9.44
C SER A 124 -6.64 17.33 -8.78
N TYR A 125 -5.89 16.24 -8.78
CA TYR A 125 -6.31 14.96 -8.25
C TYR A 125 -5.26 14.41 -7.31
N THR A 126 -5.67 14.13 -6.07
CA THR A 126 -4.83 13.45 -5.09
C THR A 126 -5.14 11.96 -5.15
N MET A 127 -4.15 11.17 -5.54
CA MET A 127 -4.18 9.71 -5.46
C MET A 127 -3.55 9.27 -4.15
N LYS A 128 -4.23 8.37 -3.45
CA LYS A 128 -3.76 7.76 -2.21
C LYS A 128 -3.70 6.24 -2.36
N VAL A 129 -2.55 5.69 -1.95
CA VAL A 129 -2.29 4.24 -1.84
C VAL A 129 -1.67 4.00 -0.46
N ASN A 130 -2.38 3.33 0.44
CA ASN A 130 -1.96 3.16 1.83
C ASN A 130 -1.61 4.50 2.51
N GLU A 131 -0.34 4.71 2.89
CA GLU A 131 0.16 5.95 3.47
C GLU A 131 0.77 6.91 2.43
N TYR A 132 0.98 6.44 1.21
CA TYR A 132 1.53 7.25 0.12
C TYR A 132 0.44 8.11 -0.52
N MET A 133 0.77 9.37 -0.80
CA MET A 133 -0.11 10.31 -1.49
C MET A 133 0.67 11.08 -2.54
N VAL A 134 0.05 11.24 -3.72
CA VAL A 134 0.61 12.04 -4.81
C VAL A 134 -0.47 12.94 -5.42
N ASN A 135 -0.08 14.17 -5.79
CA ASN A 135 -0.97 15.15 -6.38
C ASN A 135 -0.63 15.32 -7.86
N LEU A 136 -1.57 15.04 -8.72
CA LEU A 136 -1.44 15.11 -10.18
C LEU A 136 -2.37 16.17 -10.76
N ALA A 137 -2.00 16.70 -11.93
CA ALA A 137 -2.72 17.83 -12.53
C ALA A 137 -4.06 17.43 -13.16
N SER A 138 -4.21 16.18 -13.59
CA SER A 138 -5.44 15.73 -14.27
C SER A 138 -5.78 14.26 -14.03
N VAL A 139 -7.00 13.88 -14.36
CA VAL A 139 -7.47 12.48 -14.35
C VAL A 139 -6.65 11.61 -15.32
N GLU A 140 -6.28 12.20 -16.46
CA GLU A 140 -5.48 11.54 -17.48
C GLU A 140 -4.08 11.20 -16.96
N GLU A 141 -3.47 12.08 -16.16
CA GLU A 141 -2.18 11.80 -15.51
C GLU A 141 -2.30 10.68 -14.47
N VAL A 142 -3.38 10.68 -13.67
CA VAL A 142 -3.64 9.58 -12.73
C VAL A 142 -3.79 8.25 -13.47
N THR A 143 -4.59 8.23 -14.55
CA THR A 143 -4.78 7.02 -15.36
C THR A 143 -3.47 6.58 -16.00
N SER A 144 -2.65 7.52 -16.50
CA SER A 144 -1.34 7.21 -17.10
C SER A 144 -0.35 6.63 -16.09
N LEU A 145 -0.35 7.13 -14.86
CA LEU A 145 0.48 6.58 -13.77
C LEU A 145 0.07 5.14 -13.44
N LEU A 146 -1.22 4.90 -13.27
CA LEU A 146 -1.76 3.58 -12.95
C LEU A 146 -1.54 2.60 -14.12
N GLN A 147 -1.74 3.06 -15.34
CA GLN A 147 -1.47 2.25 -16.54
C GLN A 147 0.01 1.86 -16.64
N ALA A 148 0.93 2.77 -16.30
CA ALA A 148 2.36 2.46 -16.30
C ALA A 148 2.74 1.34 -15.30
N ALA A 149 2.01 1.25 -14.16
CA ALA A 149 2.19 0.15 -13.21
C ALA A 149 1.69 -1.19 -13.78
N VAL A 150 0.58 -1.19 -14.51
CA VAL A 150 0.04 -2.37 -15.20
C VAL A 150 0.97 -2.79 -16.35
N ASP A 151 1.41 -1.83 -17.19
CA ASP A 151 2.24 -2.08 -18.36
C ASP A 151 3.61 -2.71 -18.02
N LYS A 152 4.09 -2.51 -16.80
CA LYS A 152 5.31 -3.17 -16.30
C LYS A 152 5.21 -4.70 -16.42
N TYR A 153 4.01 -5.25 -16.25
CA TYR A 153 3.74 -6.70 -16.24
C TYR A 153 2.88 -7.18 -17.40
N ASP A 154 2.14 -6.29 -18.07
CA ASP A 154 1.32 -6.59 -19.25
C ASP A 154 2.10 -6.39 -20.55
N THR A 155 2.93 -7.38 -20.90
CA THR A 155 3.76 -7.31 -22.13
C THR A 155 2.97 -7.45 -23.42
N GLU A 156 1.72 -7.89 -23.36
CA GLU A 156 0.83 -8.13 -24.50
C GLU A 156 -0.20 -7.01 -24.72
N ASP A 157 -0.19 -5.99 -23.85
CA ASP A 157 -1.13 -4.85 -23.89
C ASP A 157 -2.61 -5.29 -23.85
N LYS A 158 -2.90 -6.27 -22.99
CA LYS A 158 -4.24 -6.86 -22.84
C LYS A 158 -5.14 -6.09 -21.87
N PHE A 159 -4.56 -5.34 -20.93
CA PHE A 159 -5.29 -4.71 -19.84
C PHE A 159 -5.24 -3.19 -19.91
N SER A 160 -6.29 -2.55 -19.42
CA SER A 160 -6.37 -1.10 -19.26
C SER A 160 -6.94 -0.74 -17.89
N VAL A 161 -6.51 0.41 -17.38
CA VAL A 161 -7.03 0.94 -16.12
C VAL A 161 -8.19 1.87 -16.40
N GLU A 162 -9.34 1.61 -15.77
CA GLU A 162 -10.49 2.50 -15.75
C GLU A 162 -10.70 3.06 -14.35
N LEU A 163 -11.16 4.32 -14.29
CA LEU A 163 -11.52 4.96 -13.03
C LEU A 163 -13.02 4.92 -12.85
N THR A 164 -13.47 4.34 -11.75
CA THR A 164 -14.89 4.18 -11.42
C THR A 164 -15.21 4.89 -10.11
N HIS A 165 -16.48 5.27 -9.92
CA HIS A 165 -16.91 5.86 -8.65
C HIS A 165 -17.06 4.80 -7.56
N ASP A 166 -16.46 5.03 -6.40
CA ASP A 166 -16.67 4.19 -5.22
C ASP A 166 -18.07 4.44 -4.65
N ALA A 167 -19.00 3.55 -4.99
CA ALA A 167 -20.40 3.64 -4.56
C ALA A 167 -20.61 3.55 -3.03
N GLN A 168 -19.58 3.20 -2.26
CA GLN A 168 -19.63 3.10 -0.80
C GLN A 168 -19.20 4.39 -0.09
N LYS A 169 -18.72 5.39 -0.83
CA LYS A 169 -18.26 6.67 -0.29
C LYS A 169 -19.29 7.78 -0.49
N GLU A 170 -19.44 8.65 0.50
CA GLU A 170 -20.36 9.80 0.46
C GLU A 170 -19.85 10.94 -0.45
N PHE A 171 -18.56 10.96 -0.77
CA PHE A 171 -17.91 11.94 -1.65
C PHE A 171 -17.59 11.32 -3.00
N ASN A 172 -17.35 12.16 -4.01
CA ASN A 172 -16.86 11.75 -5.33
C ASN A 172 -15.41 11.20 -5.22
N VAL A 173 -15.28 10.01 -4.65
CA VAL A 173 -14.03 9.26 -4.63
C VAL A 173 -14.04 8.33 -5.81
N LEU A 174 -13.00 8.42 -6.63
CA LEU A 174 -12.75 7.46 -7.70
C LEU A 174 -11.88 6.33 -7.15
N THR A 175 -12.12 5.14 -7.66
CA THR A 175 -11.29 3.95 -7.45
C THR A 175 -10.91 3.36 -8.80
N THR A 176 -9.98 2.42 -8.79
CA THR A 176 -9.45 1.78 -9.99
C THR A 176 -10.15 0.46 -10.28
N GLU A 177 -10.27 0.15 -11.55
CA GLU A 177 -10.65 -1.17 -12.06
C GLU A 177 -9.72 -1.51 -13.22
N VAL A 178 -9.03 -2.65 -13.16
CA VAL A 178 -8.19 -3.13 -14.25
C VAL A 178 -9.03 -4.09 -15.11
N VAL A 179 -9.23 -3.73 -16.36
CA VAL A 179 -10.15 -4.42 -17.25
C VAL A 179 -9.43 -5.00 -18.46
N ASN A 180 -9.86 -6.17 -18.90
CA ASN A 180 -9.36 -6.78 -20.12
C ASN A 180 -9.96 -6.07 -21.34
N LYS A 181 -9.11 -5.55 -22.23
CA LYS A 181 -9.52 -4.79 -23.43
C LYS A 181 -10.40 -5.59 -24.38
N GLN A 182 -10.21 -6.91 -24.44
CA GLN A 182 -11.05 -7.78 -25.29
C GLN A 182 -12.45 -7.96 -24.70
N GLU A 183 -12.56 -8.05 -23.38
CA GLU A 183 -13.85 -8.14 -22.70
C GLU A 183 -14.63 -6.83 -22.80
N LEU A 184 -13.94 -5.68 -22.68
CA LEU A 184 -14.54 -4.36 -22.89
C LEU A 184 -15.13 -4.25 -24.30
N THR A 185 -14.36 -4.61 -25.32
CA THR A 185 -14.82 -4.55 -26.71
C THR A 185 -16.03 -5.46 -26.94
N ALA A 186 -16.01 -6.67 -26.39
CA ALA A 186 -17.14 -7.61 -26.46
C ALA A 186 -18.39 -7.10 -25.71
N GLN A 187 -18.20 -6.44 -24.55
CA GLN A 187 -19.32 -5.83 -23.82
C GLN A 187 -19.90 -4.61 -24.53
N GLU A 188 -19.05 -3.78 -25.15
CA GLU A 188 -19.48 -2.63 -25.94
C GLU A 188 -20.25 -3.07 -27.20
N GLU A 189 -19.77 -4.10 -27.90
CA GLU A 189 -20.45 -4.70 -29.02
C GLU A 189 -21.81 -5.30 -28.62
N GLN A 190 -21.87 -6.03 -27.48
CA GLN A 190 -23.11 -6.56 -26.94
C GLN A 190 -24.08 -5.46 -26.51
N LYS A 191 -23.60 -4.37 -25.89
CA LYS A 191 -24.43 -3.21 -25.58
C LYS A 191 -24.94 -2.52 -26.83
N ALA A 192 -24.12 -2.38 -27.86
CA ALA A 192 -24.52 -1.82 -29.14
C ALA A 192 -25.58 -2.70 -29.84
N GLU A 193 -25.38 -4.03 -29.88
CA GLU A 193 -26.37 -4.99 -30.42
C GLU A 193 -27.67 -5.00 -29.60
N ALA A 194 -27.58 -4.87 -28.27
CA ALA A 194 -28.76 -4.84 -27.41
C ALA A 194 -29.60 -3.55 -27.63
N ILE A 195 -28.98 -2.44 -27.94
CA ILE A 195 -29.66 -1.18 -28.34
C ILE A 195 -30.36 -1.36 -29.68
N TYR A 196 -29.77 -2.11 -30.61
CA TYR A 196 -30.38 -2.41 -31.94
C TYR A 196 -31.46 -3.47 -31.88
N ALA A 197 -31.36 -4.47 -30.98
CA ALA A 197 -32.24 -5.63 -30.93
C ALA A 197 -33.44 -5.53 -29.96
N GLY A 198 -33.64 -4.38 -29.30
CA GLY A 198 -34.83 -4.15 -28.47
C GLY A 198 -35.05 -5.18 -27.36
N GLY A 199 -34.16 -5.20 -26.39
CA GLY A 199 -34.43 -5.56 -24.97
C GLY A 199 -34.86 -7.00 -24.58
N VAL A 200 -35.22 -7.89 -25.47
CA VAL A 200 -35.82 -9.23 -25.15
C VAL A 200 -34.82 -10.37 -25.23
N GLN A 201 -33.77 -10.23 -26.00
CA GLN A 201 -32.79 -11.32 -26.24
C GLN A 201 -31.77 -11.49 -25.11
N ILE A 202 -31.51 -10.45 -24.30
CA ILE A 202 -30.48 -10.46 -23.23
C ILE A 202 -30.85 -11.40 -22.08
N ALA A 203 -32.14 -11.46 -21.73
CA ALA A 203 -32.62 -12.31 -20.63
C ALA A 203 -32.53 -13.81 -20.95
N LEU A 204 -32.52 -14.18 -22.23
CA LEU A 204 -32.43 -15.57 -22.67
C LEU A 204 -30.98 -16.09 -22.73
N ASN A 205 -30.02 -15.22 -23.07
CA ASN A 205 -28.62 -15.64 -23.15
C ASN A 205 -27.97 -15.77 -21.75
N GLN A 206 -28.38 -14.97 -20.76
CA GLN A 206 -27.90 -15.11 -19.36
C GLN A 206 -28.47 -16.37 -18.66
N ALA A 207 -29.61 -16.91 -19.09
CA ALA A 207 -30.17 -18.14 -18.53
C ALA A 207 -29.60 -19.43 -19.17
N GLY A 208 -28.89 -19.33 -20.30
CA GLY A 208 -28.31 -20.45 -21.02
C GLY A 208 -26.88 -20.81 -20.69
N ALA A 209 -26.19 -19.97 -19.94
CA ALA A 209 -24.76 -20.13 -19.61
C ALA A 209 -24.49 -20.93 -18.32
N GLN A 210 -25.42 -21.71 -17.81
CA GLN A 210 -25.19 -22.63 -16.69
C GLN A 210 -25.24 -24.08 -17.16
N ALA A 211 -24.10 -24.75 -16.92
CA ALA A 211 -23.86 -26.19 -17.06
C ALA A 211 -23.51 -26.71 -18.49
N GLU A 212 -22.32 -26.37 -18.94
CA GLU A 212 -21.55 -27.36 -19.67
C GLU A 212 -20.84 -28.26 -18.62
N GLU A 213 -21.18 -29.57 -18.65
CA GLU A 213 -20.37 -30.59 -17.96
C GLU A 213 -18.96 -30.48 -18.54
N GLN A 214 -17.99 -30.05 -17.70
CA GLN A 214 -16.57 -29.98 -18.07
C GLN A 214 -16.09 -31.42 -18.28
N GLY A 215 -16.12 -31.88 -19.52
CA GLY A 215 -15.29 -32.98 -19.95
C GLY A 215 -13.83 -32.65 -19.63
N GLU A 216 -13.02 -33.66 -19.35
CA GLU A 216 -11.60 -33.51 -19.07
C GLU A 216 -10.91 -32.74 -20.22
N LYS A 217 -10.54 -31.48 -20.01
CA LYS A 217 -9.90 -30.62 -21.02
C LYS A 217 -8.56 -31.22 -21.42
N ASP A 218 -8.21 -31.19 -22.70
CA ASP A 218 -6.86 -31.52 -23.15
C ASP A 218 -5.92 -30.32 -22.97
N PHE A 219 -4.59 -30.53 -22.97
CA PHE A 219 -3.58 -29.46 -22.81
C PHE A 219 -3.72 -28.33 -23.82
N GLY A 220 -4.29 -28.61 -25.02
CA GLY A 220 -4.55 -27.62 -26.05
C GLY A 220 -5.82 -26.79 -25.85
N ASP A 221 -6.66 -27.13 -24.87
CA ASP A 221 -7.95 -26.45 -24.60
C ASP A 221 -7.84 -25.37 -23.52
N TYR A 222 -6.63 -25.09 -23.03
CA TYR A 222 -6.37 -24.07 -22.04
C TYR A 222 -5.89 -22.78 -22.70
N ASP A 223 -6.41 -21.65 -22.23
CA ASP A 223 -5.99 -20.33 -22.65
C ASP A 223 -4.72 -19.93 -21.87
N LEU A 224 -3.55 -20.14 -22.50
CA LEU A 224 -2.27 -19.87 -21.83
C LEU A 224 -1.93 -18.39 -21.85
N GLY A 225 -1.24 -17.93 -20.81
CA GLY A 225 -0.75 -16.57 -20.63
C GLY A 225 -1.45 -15.80 -19.52
N LEU A 226 -1.40 -14.48 -19.59
CA LEU A 226 -1.96 -13.57 -18.59
C LEU A 226 -3.50 -13.58 -18.66
N MET A 227 -4.14 -13.99 -17.54
CA MET A 227 -5.59 -14.17 -17.42
C MET A 227 -6.26 -13.01 -16.71
N THR A 228 -5.72 -12.60 -15.58
CA THR A 228 -6.27 -11.51 -14.77
C THR A 228 -5.17 -10.64 -14.22
N MET A 229 -5.50 -9.37 -13.99
CA MET A 229 -4.61 -8.40 -13.38
C MET A 229 -5.43 -7.41 -12.56
N ASP A 230 -4.92 -7.04 -11.38
CA ASP A 230 -5.51 -6.02 -10.51
C ASP A 230 -4.42 -5.41 -9.62
N PHE A 231 -4.77 -4.36 -8.89
CA PHE A 231 -3.89 -3.79 -7.87
C PHE A 231 -4.11 -4.49 -6.52
N ALA A 232 -3.02 -4.79 -5.82
CA ALA A 232 -3.08 -5.41 -4.49
C ALA A 232 -3.60 -4.42 -3.44
N GLU A 233 -3.25 -3.14 -3.57
CA GLU A 233 -3.66 -2.08 -2.68
C GLU A 233 -4.89 -1.34 -3.22
N LYS A 234 -5.74 -0.90 -2.30
CA LYS A 234 -6.85 -0.02 -2.66
C LYS A 234 -6.35 1.36 -3.04
N VAL A 235 -6.64 1.79 -4.25
CA VAL A 235 -6.38 3.14 -4.75
C VAL A 235 -7.60 4.02 -4.53
N GLU A 236 -7.41 5.16 -3.89
CA GLU A 236 -8.43 6.19 -3.70
C GLU A 236 -7.98 7.48 -4.39
N ILE A 237 -8.84 8.05 -5.23
CA ILE A 237 -8.54 9.26 -5.99
C ILE A 237 -9.61 10.30 -5.67
N VAL A 238 -9.18 11.49 -5.24
CA VAL A 238 -10.06 12.57 -4.85
C VAL A 238 -9.72 13.83 -5.65
N GLU A 239 -10.74 14.48 -6.19
CA GLU A 239 -10.60 15.81 -6.77
C GLU A 239 -10.23 16.82 -5.70
N THR A 240 -9.19 17.60 -5.94
CA THR A 240 -8.67 18.63 -5.05
C THR A 240 -8.36 19.91 -5.81
N TYR A 241 -8.11 20.99 -5.08
CA TYR A 241 -7.67 22.25 -5.68
C TYR A 241 -6.37 22.66 -4.99
N LEU A 242 -5.28 22.60 -5.74
CA LEU A 242 -3.93 22.80 -5.20
C LEU A 242 -3.14 23.82 -6.05
N PRO A 243 -2.25 24.60 -5.42
CA PRO A 243 -1.29 25.40 -6.16
C PRO A 243 -0.33 24.53 -6.96
N GLU A 244 0.14 25.03 -8.10
CA GLU A 244 1.05 24.30 -8.99
C GLU A 244 2.30 23.75 -8.29
N SER A 245 2.78 24.47 -7.27
CA SER A 245 3.94 24.06 -6.46
C SER A 245 3.73 22.79 -5.63
N MET A 246 2.48 22.34 -5.44
CA MET A 246 2.12 21.10 -4.74
C MET A 246 1.85 19.94 -5.68
N LEU A 247 1.91 20.14 -6.98
CA LEU A 247 1.74 19.09 -7.98
C LEU A 247 3.06 18.36 -8.20
N THR A 248 2.97 17.04 -8.34
CA THR A 248 4.11 16.18 -8.66
C THR A 248 4.15 15.95 -10.17
N PRO A 249 5.28 16.16 -10.84
CA PRO A 249 5.41 15.82 -12.25
C PRO A 249 5.12 14.32 -12.48
N LEU A 250 4.39 14.00 -13.55
CA LEU A 250 3.95 12.63 -13.85
C LEU A 250 5.11 11.62 -13.87
N ASP A 251 6.23 11.96 -14.55
CA ASP A 251 7.39 11.07 -14.65
C ASP A 251 7.97 10.73 -13.27
N GLN A 252 8.01 11.71 -12.35
CA GLN A 252 8.48 11.49 -10.99
C GLN A 252 7.48 10.63 -10.20
N ALA A 253 6.18 10.90 -10.33
CA ALA A 253 5.15 10.13 -9.68
C ALA A 253 5.17 8.65 -10.11
N ILE A 254 5.39 8.39 -11.41
CA ILE A 254 5.54 7.03 -11.95
C ILE A 254 6.77 6.35 -11.33
N GLU A 255 7.93 7.04 -11.30
CA GLU A 255 9.13 6.46 -10.68
C GLU A 255 8.92 6.14 -9.20
N ASP A 256 8.32 7.06 -8.44
CA ASP A 256 8.12 6.90 -7.00
C ASP A 256 7.14 5.76 -6.67
N VAL A 257 6.10 5.55 -7.49
CA VAL A 257 5.06 4.53 -7.26
C VAL A 257 5.51 3.13 -7.68
N ILE A 258 6.24 3.01 -8.81
CA ILE A 258 6.63 1.72 -9.40
C ILE A 258 7.96 1.20 -8.85
N LYS A 259 8.78 2.09 -8.27
CA LYS A 259 10.10 1.75 -7.75
C LYS A 259 9.99 0.91 -6.48
N ASP A 260 10.74 -0.20 -6.48
CA ASP A 260 10.86 -1.02 -5.29
C ASP A 260 11.49 -0.23 -4.15
N GLN A 261 10.76 -0.10 -3.05
CA GLN A 261 11.22 0.51 -1.81
C GLN A 261 11.52 -0.57 -0.78
N GLU A 262 12.55 -0.36 0.02
CA GLU A 262 12.87 -1.27 1.12
C GLU A 262 11.89 -1.04 2.28
N THR A 263 10.83 -1.84 2.36
CA THR A 263 9.87 -1.83 3.47
C THR A 263 10.24 -2.90 4.50
N PRO A 264 10.40 -2.53 5.79
CA PRO A 264 10.58 -3.53 6.85
C PRO A 264 9.32 -4.38 6.98
N GLY A 265 9.43 -5.67 6.71
CA GLY A 265 8.36 -6.65 6.87
C GLY A 265 8.70 -7.66 7.96
N GLU A 266 7.70 -8.41 8.45
CA GLU A 266 7.89 -9.58 9.31
C GLU A 266 7.48 -10.83 8.54
N TYR A 267 8.34 -11.86 8.57
CA TYR A 267 8.03 -13.19 8.07
C TYR A 267 7.77 -14.12 9.24
N GLU A 268 6.60 -14.73 9.32
CA GLU A 268 6.30 -15.76 10.31
C GLU A 268 6.73 -17.14 9.79
N VAL A 269 7.62 -17.80 10.51
CA VAL A 269 8.17 -19.10 10.15
C VAL A 269 7.08 -20.17 10.18
N VAL A 270 6.90 -20.88 9.08
CA VAL A 270 5.92 -21.97 8.95
C VAL A 270 6.60 -23.34 9.01
N SER A 271 5.77 -24.41 9.14
CA SER A 271 6.28 -25.78 9.24
C SER A 271 7.01 -26.20 7.97
N GLY A 272 8.28 -26.58 8.12
CA GLY A 272 9.14 -27.00 7.02
C GLY A 272 10.15 -25.95 6.59
N ASP A 273 10.03 -24.71 7.05
CA ASP A 273 10.96 -23.64 6.69
C ASP A 273 12.36 -23.86 7.26
N THR A 274 13.33 -23.52 6.45
CA THR A 274 14.73 -23.29 6.81
C THR A 274 15.12 -21.87 6.41
N LEU A 275 16.19 -21.32 7.00
CA LEU A 275 16.68 -19.99 6.61
C LEU A 275 16.98 -19.89 5.11
N SER A 276 17.45 -20.98 4.51
CA SER A 276 17.73 -21.06 3.07
C SER A 276 16.45 -21.01 2.23
N GLU A 277 15.38 -21.71 2.64
CA GLU A 277 14.08 -21.68 1.95
C GLU A 277 13.40 -20.33 2.12
N ILE A 278 13.46 -19.72 3.32
CA ILE A 278 12.95 -18.38 3.56
C ILE A 278 13.68 -17.37 2.69
N SER A 279 15.02 -17.44 2.62
CA SER A 279 15.84 -16.58 1.76
C SER A 279 15.40 -16.62 0.28
N ILE A 280 15.09 -17.81 -0.23
CA ILE A 280 14.59 -17.98 -1.58
C ILE A 280 13.16 -17.41 -1.73
N LYS A 281 12.28 -17.71 -0.76
CA LYS A 281 10.88 -17.24 -0.78
C LYS A 281 10.75 -15.73 -0.77
N VAL A 282 11.59 -15.05 0.01
CA VAL A 282 11.54 -13.58 0.16
C VAL A 282 12.55 -12.86 -0.73
N ASN A 283 13.33 -13.60 -1.52
CA ASN A 283 14.40 -13.09 -2.39
C ASN A 283 15.40 -12.17 -1.67
N ILE A 284 15.74 -12.53 -0.43
CA ILE A 284 16.72 -11.79 0.38
C ILE A 284 17.87 -12.76 0.74
N PRO A 285 19.14 -12.38 0.56
CA PRO A 285 20.28 -13.17 0.97
C PRO A 285 20.26 -13.56 2.45
N ILE A 286 20.68 -14.78 2.78
CA ILE A 286 20.65 -15.31 4.16
C ILE A 286 21.43 -14.42 5.12
N ASP A 287 22.59 -13.91 4.71
CA ASP A 287 23.44 -13.01 5.49
C ASP A 287 22.72 -11.70 5.85
N GLN A 288 21.88 -11.17 4.95
CA GLN A 288 21.05 -10.02 5.24
C GLN A 288 19.91 -10.35 6.21
N ILE A 289 19.25 -11.51 6.05
CA ILE A 289 18.22 -11.94 7.02
C ILE A 289 18.86 -12.10 8.41
N ILE A 290 20.05 -12.69 8.53
CA ILE A 290 20.77 -12.81 9.80
C ILE A 290 21.13 -11.44 10.37
N ALA A 291 21.64 -10.52 9.55
CA ALA A 291 22.00 -9.17 9.99
C ALA A 291 20.80 -8.38 10.55
N MET A 292 19.64 -8.48 9.90
CA MET A 292 18.40 -7.84 10.37
C MET A 292 17.84 -8.47 11.65
N ASN A 293 18.15 -9.74 11.92
CA ASN A 293 17.69 -10.51 13.07
C ASN A 293 18.84 -10.90 14.03
N SER A 294 19.86 -10.08 14.16
CA SER A 294 21.08 -10.37 14.91
C SER A 294 20.88 -10.66 16.40
N GLU A 295 19.73 -10.28 16.97
CA GLU A 295 19.33 -10.61 18.35
C GLU A 295 18.91 -12.09 18.50
N THR A 296 18.41 -12.72 17.43
CA THR A 296 17.85 -14.07 17.44
C THR A 296 18.63 -15.06 16.58
N LEU A 297 19.26 -14.58 15.51
CA LEU A 297 20.07 -15.37 14.58
C LEU A 297 21.55 -14.99 14.69
N THR A 298 22.42 -16.00 14.79
CA THR A 298 23.88 -15.79 14.89
C THR A 298 24.61 -16.21 13.62
N ASP A 299 24.11 -17.21 12.91
CA ASP A 299 24.68 -17.74 11.69
C ASP A 299 23.62 -18.47 10.84
N GLU A 300 24.00 -18.98 9.67
CA GLU A 300 23.15 -19.73 8.74
C GLU A 300 22.56 -21.03 9.30
N ASN A 301 23.15 -21.56 10.39
CA ASN A 301 22.72 -22.80 11.07
C ASN A 301 21.85 -22.48 12.32
N SER A 302 21.52 -21.22 12.55
CA SER A 302 20.67 -20.82 13.66
C SER A 302 19.32 -21.53 13.57
N THR A 303 18.83 -22.00 14.73
CA THR A 303 17.57 -22.74 14.77
C THR A 303 16.39 -21.79 14.80
N ILE A 304 15.53 -21.90 13.80
CA ILE A 304 14.23 -21.22 13.73
C ILE A 304 13.11 -22.18 14.12
N ARG A 305 12.00 -21.68 14.62
CA ARG A 305 10.83 -22.44 15.05
C ARG A 305 9.58 -21.92 14.39
N VAL A 306 8.63 -22.78 14.14
CA VAL A 306 7.28 -22.37 13.65
C VAL A 306 6.66 -21.33 14.59
N GLY A 307 6.25 -20.21 14.01
CA GLY A 307 5.70 -19.04 14.72
C GLY A 307 6.75 -18.00 15.12
N ASP A 308 8.05 -18.25 14.89
CA ASP A 308 9.07 -17.19 15.04
C ASP A 308 8.84 -16.12 13.97
N LYS A 309 8.98 -14.85 14.36
CA LYS A 309 8.89 -13.71 13.43
C LYS A 309 10.28 -13.22 13.11
N LEU A 310 10.61 -13.23 11.84
CA LEU A 310 11.88 -12.71 11.33
C LEU A 310 11.62 -11.35 10.70
N ILE A 311 12.44 -10.36 11.03
CA ILE A 311 12.45 -9.07 10.36
C ILE A 311 13.07 -9.28 8.98
N ILE A 312 12.35 -8.90 7.95
CA ILE A 312 12.79 -8.95 6.56
C ILE A 312 12.56 -7.58 5.92
N THR A 313 13.48 -7.15 5.07
CA THR A 313 13.26 -5.98 4.23
C THR A 313 12.92 -6.50 2.84
N VAL A 314 11.65 -6.40 2.45
CA VAL A 314 11.21 -6.82 1.13
C VAL A 314 11.18 -5.58 0.24
N PRO A 315 11.82 -5.59 -0.92
CA PRO A 315 11.61 -4.57 -1.93
C PRO A 315 10.18 -4.69 -2.43
N GLU A 316 9.36 -3.71 -2.15
CA GLU A 316 7.98 -3.61 -2.65
C GLU A 316 7.73 -2.18 -3.16
N PRO A 317 7.07 -2.00 -4.30
CA PRO A 317 6.64 -0.68 -4.76
C PRO A 317 5.50 -0.15 -3.87
N GLU A 318 5.20 1.14 -3.96
CA GLU A 318 4.06 1.74 -3.26
C GLU A 318 2.73 1.16 -3.76
N LEU A 319 2.68 0.78 -5.04
CA LEU A 319 1.53 0.15 -5.69
C LEU A 319 1.97 -1.18 -6.29
N SER A 320 1.44 -2.27 -5.76
CA SER A 320 1.72 -3.63 -6.20
C SER A 320 0.66 -4.12 -7.18
N VAL A 321 1.08 -4.96 -8.11
CA VAL A 321 0.20 -5.58 -9.09
C VAL A 321 0.06 -7.06 -8.80
N GLU A 322 -1.18 -7.51 -8.60
CA GLU A 322 -1.55 -8.91 -8.57
C GLU A 322 -1.92 -9.36 -9.98
N ARG A 323 -1.37 -10.49 -10.40
CA ARG A 323 -1.72 -11.09 -11.68
C ARG A 323 -1.80 -12.60 -11.58
N MET A 324 -2.66 -13.19 -12.41
CA MET A 324 -2.76 -14.63 -12.58
C MET A 324 -2.44 -15.00 -14.02
N GLU A 325 -1.54 -15.94 -14.16
CA GLU A 325 -1.13 -16.50 -15.44
C GLU A 325 -1.47 -17.98 -15.51
N GLN A 326 -2.00 -18.42 -16.64
CA GLN A 326 -2.17 -19.84 -16.89
C GLN A 326 -0.98 -20.35 -17.69
N ASN A 327 -0.16 -21.19 -17.05
CA ASN A 327 1.12 -21.62 -17.58
C ASN A 327 1.16 -23.12 -17.88
N TYR A 328 1.63 -23.48 -19.07
CA TYR A 328 2.03 -24.85 -19.42
C TYR A 328 3.53 -25.00 -19.22
N TYR A 329 3.93 -26.05 -18.50
CA TYR A 329 5.35 -26.39 -18.32
C TYR A 329 5.54 -27.89 -18.16
N GLU A 330 6.77 -28.30 -18.41
CA GLU A 330 7.25 -29.66 -18.19
C GLU A 330 8.24 -29.63 -17.04
N GLU A 331 8.07 -30.51 -16.05
CA GLU A 331 8.94 -30.49 -14.89
C GLU A 331 9.37 -31.88 -14.45
N ILE A 332 10.55 -31.91 -13.84
CA ILE A 332 11.04 -33.05 -13.08
C ILE A 332 10.50 -32.92 -11.67
N TYR A 333 9.89 -33.96 -11.14
CA TYR A 333 9.34 -33.94 -9.79
C TYR A 333 9.83 -35.13 -8.97
N ASP A 334 9.93 -34.96 -7.66
CA ASP A 334 10.31 -35.99 -6.72
C ASP A 334 9.05 -36.50 -5.98
N ALA A 335 9.01 -37.82 -5.73
CA ALA A 335 7.99 -38.39 -4.88
C ALA A 335 8.33 -38.18 -3.39
N ASP A 336 7.32 -38.10 -2.54
CA ASP A 336 7.48 -37.96 -1.10
C ASP A 336 8.32 -39.09 -0.50
N VAL A 337 9.07 -38.73 0.54
CA VAL A 337 9.88 -39.71 1.27
C VAL A 337 8.97 -40.58 2.14
N ILE A 338 9.06 -41.92 1.94
CA ILE A 338 8.29 -42.88 2.72
C ILE A 338 9.18 -43.36 3.90
N TYR A 339 8.69 -43.21 5.11
CA TYR A 339 9.35 -43.69 6.31
C TYR A 339 8.72 -45.01 6.78
N VAL A 340 9.56 -46.02 7.00
CA VAL A 340 9.15 -47.30 7.58
C VAL A 340 9.72 -47.36 9.00
N ASP A 341 8.82 -47.46 9.97
CA ASP A 341 9.20 -47.46 11.38
C ASP A 341 9.68 -48.82 11.83
N ASN A 342 10.79 -48.88 12.60
CA ASN A 342 11.39 -50.06 13.18
C ASN A 342 11.50 -49.92 14.71
N ASP A 343 10.61 -50.59 15.44
CA ASP A 343 10.51 -50.52 16.88
C ASP A 343 11.69 -51.16 17.63
N SER A 344 12.54 -51.89 16.92
CA SER A 344 13.76 -52.46 17.51
C SER A 344 14.97 -51.55 17.43
N TRP A 345 14.91 -50.50 16.63
CA TRP A 345 15.98 -49.52 16.43
C TRP A 345 15.78 -48.24 17.23
N TYR A 346 16.92 -47.67 17.65
CA TYR A 346 16.88 -46.34 18.23
C TYR A 346 16.61 -45.25 17.17
N THR A 347 16.02 -44.15 17.58
CA THR A 347 15.72 -42.98 16.71
C THR A 347 16.95 -42.38 16.04
N THR A 348 18.14 -42.71 16.50
CA THR A 348 19.44 -42.36 15.90
C THR A 348 19.85 -43.25 14.74
N GLN A 349 19.10 -44.32 14.47
CA GLN A 349 19.40 -45.32 13.45
C GLN A 349 18.46 -45.20 12.29
N THR A 350 19.01 -44.99 11.10
CA THR A 350 18.27 -44.96 9.84
C THR A 350 18.96 -45.81 8.80
N LYS A 351 18.19 -46.33 7.83
CA LYS A 351 18.72 -47.08 6.68
C LYS A 351 17.88 -46.75 5.45
N ILE A 352 18.53 -46.43 4.37
CA ILE A 352 17.85 -46.24 3.08
C ILE A 352 17.56 -47.66 2.51
N LEU A 353 16.27 -47.95 2.31
CA LEU A 353 15.79 -49.20 1.70
C LEU A 353 15.67 -49.06 0.18
N GLN A 354 15.31 -47.85 -0.29
CA GLN A 354 15.15 -47.56 -1.70
C GLN A 354 15.72 -46.18 -1.98
N GLN A 355 16.54 -46.08 -3.03
CA GLN A 355 16.99 -44.78 -3.54
C GLN A 355 15.92 -44.11 -4.37
N PRO A 356 15.75 -42.78 -4.32
CA PRO A 356 14.80 -42.07 -5.13
C PRO A 356 15.25 -42.00 -6.59
N SER A 357 14.28 -41.90 -7.49
CA SER A 357 14.47 -41.49 -8.86
C SER A 357 13.39 -40.46 -9.22
N ALA A 358 13.79 -39.33 -9.77
CA ALA A 358 12.89 -38.31 -10.19
C ALA A 358 11.94 -38.80 -11.30
N GLY A 359 10.71 -38.35 -11.28
CA GLY A 359 9.71 -38.51 -12.31
C GLY A 359 9.73 -37.32 -13.27
N PHE A 360 8.89 -37.41 -14.29
CA PHE A 360 8.68 -36.34 -15.28
C PHE A 360 7.18 -36.20 -15.56
N ARG A 361 6.65 -34.96 -15.51
CA ARG A 361 5.25 -34.66 -15.76
C ARG A 361 5.08 -33.40 -16.59
N ARG A 362 3.94 -33.32 -17.26
CA ARG A 362 3.42 -32.13 -17.93
C ARG A 362 2.34 -31.52 -17.06
N VAL A 363 2.32 -30.21 -16.97
CA VAL A 363 1.42 -29.49 -16.06
C VAL A 363 0.85 -28.26 -16.75
N VAL A 364 -0.44 -28.02 -16.55
CA VAL A 364 -1.05 -26.69 -16.70
C VAL A 364 -1.46 -26.24 -15.33
N ALA A 365 -1.04 -25.04 -14.96
CA ALA A 365 -1.35 -24.47 -13.67
C ALA A 365 -1.72 -22.99 -13.78
N ASP A 366 -2.62 -22.54 -12.90
CA ASP A 366 -2.83 -21.14 -12.61
C ASP A 366 -1.80 -20.71 -11.58
N VAL A 367 -0.99 -19.72 -11.95
CA VAL A 367 0.07 -19.19 -11.11
C VAL A 367 -0.25 -17.74 -10.79
N SER A 368 -0.44 -17.46 -9.51
CA SER A 368 -0.67 -16.08 -9.03
C SER A 368 0.63 -15.45 -8.62
N TYR A 369 0.82 -14.22 -9.06
CA TYR A 369 1.98 -13.39 -8.75
C TYR A 369 1.57 -12.11 -8.03
N LEU A 370 2.41 -11.69 -7.11
CA LEU A 370 2.43 -10.32 -6.58
C LEU A 370 3.72 -9.67 -7.08
N ASN A 371 3.60 -8.71 -7.97
CA ASN A 371 4.73 -8.16 -8.71
C ASN A 371 5.50 -9.28 -9.43
N ASP A 372 6.80 -9.46 -9.13
CA ASP A 372 7.63 -10.52 -9.71
C ASP A 372 7.67 -11.82 -8.87
N ARG A 373 6.98 -11.84 -7.73
CA ARG A 373 7.00 -12.98 -6.80
C ARG A 373 5.80 -13.91 -7.03
N GLU A 374 6.06 -15.18 -7.26
CA GLU A 374 5.04 -16.22 -7.24
C GLU A 374 4.47 -16.38 -5.81
N VAL A 375 3.14 -16.30 -5.68
CA VAL A 375 2.42 -16.43 -4.41
C VAL A 375 1.77 -17.80 -4.27
N THR A 376 1.02 -18.21 -5.30
CA THR A 376 0.33 -19.51 -5.32
C THR A 376 0.46 -20.16 -6.70
N ARG A 377 0.33 -21.50 -6.70
CA ARG A 377 0.30 -22.31 -7.92
C ARG A 377 -0.74 -23.38 -7.75
N ASP A 378 -1.78 -23.32 -8.54
CA ASP A 378 -2.87 -24.29 -8.56
C ASP A 378 -2.82 -25.13 -9.84
N ILE A 379 -2.57 -26.43 -9.69
CA ILE A 379 -2.47 -27.35 -10.83
C ILE A 379 -3.87 -27.65 -11.34
N LEU A 380 -4.15 -27.28 -12.59
CA LEU A 380 -5.41 -27.52 -13.27
C LEU A 380 -5.42 -28.88 -13.97
N LYS A 381 -4.28 -29.26 -14.56
CA LYS A 381 -4.10 -30.54 -15.23
C LYS A 381 -2.66 -31.00 -15.08
N GLU A 382 -2.50 -32.32 -14.81
CA GLU A 382 -1.20 -32.97 -14.89
C GLU A 382 -1.26 -34.27 -15.68
N GLU A 383 -0.21 -34.58 -16.38
CA GLU A 383 0.03 -35.86 -17.03
C GLU A 383 1.39 -36.38 -16.60
N VAL A 384 1.38 -37.48 -15.86
CA VAL A 384 2.61 -38.16 -15.45
C VAL A 384 3.15 -38.96 -16.62
N VAL A 385 4.25 -38.50 -17.22
CA VAL A 385 4.92 -39.19 -18.33
C VAL A 385 5.84 -40.29 -17.81
N MET A 386 6.50 -40.05 -16.67
CA MET A 386 7.36 -41.01 -15.98
C MET A 386 7.15 -40.88 -14.48
N GLU A 387 6.76 -41.97 -13.82
CA GLU A 387 6.54 -42.02 -12.37
C GLU A 387 7.83 -41.74 -11.58
N ALA A 388 7.72 -40.90 -10.56
CA ALA A 388 8.78 -40.71 -9.60
C ALA A 388 8.87 -41.91 -8.64
N VAL A 389 10.06 -42.34 -8.35
CA VAL A 389 10.33 -43.44 -7.39
C VAL A 389 10.60 -42.80 -6.02
N PRO A 390 9.83 -43.08 -4.97
CA PRO A 390 10.02 -42.48 -3.66
C PRO A 390 11.29 -43.04 -2.98
N LYS A 391 11.95 -42.19 -2.21
CA LYS A 391 12.95 -42.60 -1.25
C LYS A 391 12.29 -43.31 -0.10
N ILE A 392 12.70 -44.58 0.21
CA ILE A 392 12.17 -45.29 1.37
C ILE A 392 13.26 -45.35 2.43
N VAL A 393 12.97 -44.85 3.63
CA VAL A 393 13.90 -44.79 4.75
C VAL A 393 13.30 -45.54 5.94
N GLU A 394 13.95 -46.61 6.36
CA GLU A 394 13.66 -47.29 7.62
C GLU A 394 14.30 -46.48 8.77
N ARG A 395 13.48 -46.11 9.77
CA ARG A 395 13.92 -45.33 10.94
C ARG A 395 13.53 -46.02 12.24
N GLY A 396 14.41 -45.91 13.24
CA GLY A 396 14.08 -46.37 14.58
C GLY A 396 13.05 -45.50 15.29
N THR A 397 12.20 -46.13 16.08
CA THR A 397 11.21 -45.45 16.95
C THR A 397 11.60 -45.43 18.41
N LYS A 398 12.54 -46.31 18.81
CA LYS A 398 12.99 -46.46 20.17
C LYS A 398 13.88 -45.29 20.60
N ILE A 399 13.45 -44.57 21.63
CA ILE A 399 14.23 -43.44 22.16
C ILE A 399 15.50 -43.99 22.85
N PRO A 400 16.71 -43.55 22.46
CA PRO A 400 17.93 -44.01 23.12
C PRO A 400 17.94 -43.51 24.58
N PRO A 401 18.41 -44.39 25.52
CA PRO A 401 18.44 -44.01 26.91
C PRO A 401 19.44 -42.86 27.14
N THR A 402 18.98 -41.83 27.79
CA THR A 402 19.78 -40.70 28.21
C THR A 402 20.31 -40.90 29.61
N TYR A 403 21.64 -40.89 29.76
CA TYR A 403 22.32 -41.03 31.06
C TYR A 403 22.56 -39.66 31.68
N ILE A 404 22.02 -39.48 32.89
CA ILE A 404 22.23 -38.25 33.69
C ILE A 404 23.20 -38.51 34.85
N LYS A 405 23.78 -37.46 35.40
CA LYS A 405 24.56 -37.52 36.64
C LYS A 405 23.65 -37.96 37.77
N PRO A 406 24.04 -38.98 38.56
CA PRO A 406 23.14 -39.60 39.57
C PRO A 406 22.91 -38.73 40.81
N ILE A 407 23.56 -37.60 40.94
CA ILE A 407 23.45 -36.70 42.10
C ILE A 407 23.29 -35.24 41.66
N SER A 408 22.60 -34.46 42.45
CA SER A 408 22.53 -33.03 42.31
C SER A 408 23.72 -32.35 42.96
N GLY A 409 24.53 -31.59 42.24
CA GLY A 409 25.71 -30.90 42.78
C GLY A 409 26.87 -31.82 43.13
N GLY A 410 27.63 -31.51 44.19
CA GLY A 410 28.76 -32.26 44.69
C GLY A 410 30.09 -32.01 43.92
N ARG A 411 31.20 -32.35 44.60
CA ARG A 411 32.55 -32.28 43.99
C ARG A 411 33.03 -33.70 43.63
N GLN A 412 33.52 -33.90 42.45
CA GLN A 412 34.16 -35.14 42.06
C GLN A 412 35.42 -35.34 42.93
N SER A 413 35.45 -36.39 43.73
CA SER A 413 36.53 -36.71 44.66
C SER A 413 37.53 -37.70 44.03
N SER A 414 37.08 -38.56 43.07
CA SER A 414 37.95 -39.42 42.32
C SER A 414 37.38 -39.73 40.93
N GLY A 415 38.21 -39.61 39.91
CA GLY A 415 37.85 -39.90 38.53
C GLY A 415 38.06 -41.34 38.13
N PHE A 416 37.54 -41.68 36.94
CA PHE A 416 37.78 -42.97 36.28
C PHE A 416 39.21 -43.13 35.85
N GLY A 417 39.78 -44.32 35.96
CA GLY A 417 41.08 -44.67 35.44
C GLY A 417 42.18 -44.97 36.49
N ARG A 418 43.43 -44.89 36.08
CA ARG A 418 44.58 -45.13 36.99
C ARG A 418 44.70 -43.99 38.00
N ARG A 419 44.85 -44.39 39.27
CA ARG A 419 45.08 -43.48 40.42
C ARG A 419 46.01 -44.06 41.45
N LYS A 420 46.58 -43.24 42.30
CA LYS A 420 47.26 -43.73 43.51
C LYS A 420 46.17 -44.33 44.40
N SER A 421 46.41 -45.53 44.93
CA SER A 421 45.50 -46.23 45.83
C SER A 421 45.13 -45.32 47.02
N PRO A 422 43.86 -44.97 47.22
CA PRO A 422 43.48 -43.99 48.24
C PRO A 422 43.58 -44.54 49.66
N THR A 423 43.48 -45.89 49.84
CA THR A 423 43.60 -46.60 51.11
C THR A 423 44.26 -47.96 50.88
N LYS A 424 44.81 -48.58 51.95
CA LYS A 424 45.40 -49.90 51.90
C LYS A 424 44.35 -50.94 51.45
N GLY A 425 44.64 -51.63 50.33
CA GLY A 425 43.73 -52.61 49.72
C GLY A 425 42.78 -52.08 48.66
N ALA A 426 42.69 -50.77 48.44
CA ALA A 426 41.93 -50.19 47.34
C ALA A 426 42.65 -50.31 45.97
N SER A 427 41.91 -50.48 44.90
CA SER A 427 42.40 -50.59 43.54
C SER A 427 43.12 -49.32 43.05
N SER A 428 44.28 -49.47 42.40
CA SER A 428 44.95 -48.38 41.65
C SER A 428 44.30 -48.06 40.33
N TYR A 429 43.30 -48.86 39.90
CA TYR A 429 42.48 -48.55 38.71
C TYR A 429 41.01 -48.39 39.14
N HIS A 430 40.49 -47.18 39.06
CA HIS A 430 39.13 -46.85 39.42
C HIS A 430 38.19 -47.11 38.25
N LYS A 431 37.19 -47.95 38.44
CA LYS A 431 36.20 -48.34 37.41
C LYS A 431 34.92 -47.48 37.43
N GLY A 432 34.93 -46.37 38.14
CA GLY A 432 33.83 -45.48 38.31
C GLY A 432 34.24 -44.05 38.61
N VAL A 433 33.32 -43.25 39.04
CA VAL A 433 33.52 -41.86 39.49
C VAL A 433 32.96 -41.69 40.88
N ASP A 434 33.80 -41.20 41.81
CA ASP A 434 33.35 -40.90 43.17
C ASP A 434 33.00 -39.44 43.32
N TRP A 435 31.88 -39.16 43.93
CA TRP A 435 31.41 -37.82 44.22
C TRP A 435 31.27 -37.60 45.72
N SER A 436 31.76 -36.48 46.22
CA SER A 436 31.62 -36.08 47.62
C SER A 436 30.44 -35.14 47.74
N VAL A 437 29.43 -35.52 48.53
CA VAL A 437 28.21 -34.79 48.79
C VAL A 437 27.87 -34.90 50.31
N PRO A 438 27.05 -33.98 50.88
CA PRO A 438 26.55 -34.12 52.27
C PRO A 438 25.80 -35.43 52.49
N THR A 439 25.89 -35.96 53.72
CA THR A 439 25.10 -37.16 54.13
C THR A 439 23.59 -36.86 53.97
N GLY A 440 22.86 -37.82 53.39
CA GLY A 440 21.42 -37.67 53.13
C GLY A 440 21.11 -37.13 51.73
N THR A 441 22.12 -36.81 50.89
CA THR A 441 21.90 -36.44 49.49
C THR A 441 21.27 -37.59 48.73
N ALA A 442 20.17 -37.33 48.02
CA ALA A 442 19.51 -38.32 47.17
C ALA A 442 20.39 -38.77 46.02
N VAL A 443 20.41 -40.05 45.73
CA VAL A 443 21.08 -40.65 44.56
C VAL A 443 19.98 -41.15 43.62
N PHE A 444 20.01 -40.69 42.39
CA PHE A 444 19.04 -41.06 41.34
C PHE A 444 19.64 -42.10 40.38
N ALA A 445 18.75 -42.88 39.78
CA ALA A 445 19.15 -43.73 38.67
C ALA A 445 19.62 -42.85 37.50
N SER A 446 20.78 -43.13 36.93
CA SER A 446 21.32 -42.35 35.80
C SER A 446 20.50 -42.48 34.52
N CYS A 447 19.75 -43.57 34.36
CA CYS A 447 18.83 -43.84 33.27
C CYS A 447 17.73 -44.78 33.73
N GLY A 448 16.59 -44.84 33.02
CA GLY A 448 15.53 -45.84 33.25
C GLY A 448 16.06 -47.25 33.09
N GLY A 449 15.52 -48.19 33.85
CA GLY A 449 15.95 -49.60 33.82
C GLY A 449 15.37 -50.45 34.95
N THR A 450 15.78 -51.69 35.00
CA THR A 450 15.34 -52.68 36.02
C THR A 450 16.42 -52.86 37.09
N VAL A 451 16.05 -52.72 38.37
CA VAL A 451 16.93 -53.02 39.52
C VAL A 451 17.16 -54.49 39.57
N VAL A 452 18.41 -54.93 39.39
CA VAL A 452 18.82 -56.36 39.44
C VAL A 452 19.52 -56.71 40.73
N LYS A 453 19.92 -55.72 41.51
CA LYS A 453 20.50 -55.92 42.85
C LYS A 453 20.24 -54.69 43.72
N ALA A 454 19.77 -54.90 44.94
CA ALA A 454 19.73 -53.93 46.01
C ALA A 454 20.12 -54.62 47.30
N GLY A 455 21.29 -54.30 47.85
CA GLY A 455 21.79 -54.97 49.07
C GLY A 455 23.33 -54.98 49.14
N TRP A 456 23.89 -55.84 49.96
CA TRP A 456 25.35 -55.92 50.18
C TRP A 456 26.08 -56.45 48.97
N GLY A 457 27.10 -55.74 48.52
CA GLY A 457 28.01 -56.11 47.41
C GLY A 457 29.45 -56.15 47.89
N SER A 458 30.19 -57.27 47.57
CA SER A 458 31.59 -57.36 47.89
C SER A 458 32.39 -56.22 47.23
N GLY A 459 33.10 -55.44 48.04
CA GLY A 459 33.90 -54.28 47.58
C GLY A 459 33.10 -52.98 47.40
N TYR A 460 31.75 -52.99 47.46
CA TYR A 460 30.92 -51.82 47.28
C TYR A 460 30.09 -51.44 48.53
N GLY A 461 30.01 -52.37 49.52
CA GLY A 461 29.08 -52.16 50.65
C GLY A 461 27.62 -52.33 50.21
N TYR A 462 26.71 -51.52 50.80
CA TYR A 462 25.34 -51.47 50.30
C TYR A 462 25.33 -50.81 48.94
N CYS A 463 24.74 -51.47 47.94
CA CYS A 463 24.77 -50.99 46.55
C CYS A 463 23.49 -51.32 45.79
N VAL A 464 23.22 -50.56 44.75
CA VAL A 464 22.12 -50.79 43.82
C VAL A 464 22.72 -50.96 42.41
N TYR A 465 22.25 -52.01 41.69
CA TYR A 465 22.62 -52.26 40.28
C TYR A 465 21.38 -52.18 39.43
N ILE A 466 21.44 -51.43 38.34
CA ILE A 466 20.34 -51.22 37.39
C ILE A 466 20.81 -51.64 35.99
N ASN A 467 20.09 -52.59 35.39
CA ASN A 467 20.24 -52.90 33.97
C ASN A 467 19.35 -51.98 33.14
N HIS A 468 19.94 -51.42 32.11
CA HIS A 468 19.30 -50.52 31.17
C HIS A 468 18.94 -51.24 29.88
N GLU A 469 17.97 -50.70 29.14
CA GLU A 469 17.49 -51.33 27.90
C GLU A 469 18.53 -51.41 26.78
N ASP A 470 19.59 -50.58 26.81
CA ASP A 470 20.70 -50.57 25.87
C ASP A 470 21.80 -51.61 26.20
N GLY A 471 21.53 -52.47 27.21
CA GLY A 471 22.44 -53.52 27.68
C GLY A 471 23.52 -53.05 28.64
N ARG A 472 23.59 -51.76 28.98
CA ARG A 472 24.50 -51.22 30.01
C ARG A 472 23.93 -51.48 31.42
N GLN A 473 24.84 -51.47 32.38
CA GLN A 473 24.51 -51.56 33.80
C GLN A 473 25.16 -50.39 34.55
N THR A 474 24.40 -49.69 35.35
CA THR A 474 24.93 -48.73 36.32
C THR A 474 24.95 -49.33 37.73
N ARG A 475 25.93 -48.91 38.51
CA ARG A 475 26.18 -49.38 39.86
C ARG A 475 26.38 -48.19 40.78
N TYR A 476 25.61 -48.18 41.86
CA TYR A 476 25.64 -47.14 42.89
C TYR A 476 26.04 -47.81 44.18
N GLY A 477 27.21 -47.40 44.78
CA GLY A 477 27.75 -47.97 45.98
C GLY A 477 28.24 -46.97 47.01
#